data_6cc5ab92f742754a91f860a82db752cd
#
_entry.id   6cc5ab92f742754a91f860a82db752cd
#
_cell.length_a   1.000
_cell.length_b   1.000
_cell.length_c   1.000
_cell.angle_alpha   90.00
_cell.angle_beta   90.00
_cell.angle_gamma   90.00
#
_symmetry.space_group_name_H-M   'P 1'
#
loop_
_entity.id
_entity.type
_entity.pdbx_description
1 polymer ?
#
loop_
_entity_poly.entity_id
_entity_poly.type
_entity_poly.pdbx_seq_one_letter_code
_entity_poly.pdbx_strand_id
1 'polypeptide(L)'
;MITKLYDNDQAESHSLYSIFVLDTFVDDLAAEYTGRTNFADEAHDMVLKLCIFYNAKALYESNKKGLYSYMEKNRATFRLADTPEYLRDKQLVKYSSFGSSAKGVNASANINNFANRLIKDWLLMKVPVEVKQEDGHTEIQEIPKLYKLKNRALIEELIQFNPDINVDRIRALGMLMLYREQYIIRYGTGRTESSSEILSKDYAGNDEFFTKNFDARHIGKQ
;
A
#
# COMPACT_ATOMS: atom_id res chain seq x y z
N MET A 1 -0.96 -2.65 -0.44
CA MET A 1 -1.36 -2.37 -1.84
C MET A 1 -2.70 -1.70 -1.84
N ILE A 2 -2.88 -0.66 -2.64
CA ILE A 2 -4.08 0.18 -2.58
C ILE A 2 -4.41 0.76 -3.93
N THR A 3 -5.71 0.86 -4.19
CA THR A 3 -6.20 1.25 -5.50
C THR A 3 -7.24 2.35 -5.43
N LYS A 4 -7.17 3.28 -6.34
CA LYS A 4 -8.31 4.10 -6.74
C LYS A 4 -8.82 3.56 -8.08
N LEU A 5 -10.02 3.04 -8.08
CA LEU A 5 -10.64 2.43 -9.25
C LEU A 5 -11.89 3.21 -9.65
N TYR A 6 -12.10 3.33 -10.95
CA TYR A 6 -13.33 3.88 -11.52
C TYR A 6 -14.16 2.76 -12.14
N ASP A 7 -15.44 2.78 -11.85
CA ASP A 7 -16.39 1.71 -12.16
C ASP A 7 -17.27 2.01 -13.39
N ASN A 8 -16.92 3.03 -14.18
CA ASN A 8 -17.80 3.50 -15.21
C ASN A 8 -17.20 3.28 -16.60
N ASP A 9 -17.70 2.29 -17.32
CA ASP A 9 -17.34 1.99 -18.72
C ASP A 9 -17.63 3.15 -19.69
N GLN A 10 -18.36 4.17 -19.23
CA GLN A 10 -18.76 5.34 -20.02
C GLN A 10 -18.10 6.64 -19.57
N ALA A 11 -17.08 6.58 -18.72
CA ALA A 11 -16.49 7.80 -18.19
C ALA A 11 -15.68 8.54 -19.25
N GLU A 12 -16.18 9.65 -19.73
CA GLU A 12 -15.43 10.73 -20.36
C GLU A 12 -14.37 11.34 -19.42
N SER A 13 -14.20 10.79 -18.21
CA SER A 13 -13.29 11.31 -17.21
C SER A 13 -11.84 11.00 -17.56
N HIS A 14 -10.97 11.99 -17.44
CA HIS A 14 -9.52 11.84 -17.56
C HIS A 14 -8.86 11.11 -16.37
N SER A 15 -9.63 10.43 -15.54
CA SER A 15 -9.16 9.74 -14.35
C SER A 15 -8.38 8.47 -14.70
N LEU A 16 -7.34 8.22 -13.92
CA LEU A 16 -6.45 7.07 -14.04
C LEU A 16 -6.69 6.08 -12.90
N TYR A 17 -6.45 4.80 -13.17
CA TYR A 17 -6.26 3.81 -12.10
C TYR A 17 -4.88 4.02 -11.49
N SER A 18 -4.81 4.13 -10.18
CA SER A 18 -3.54 4.20 -9.46
C SER A 18 -3.49 3.16 -8.36
N ILE A 19 -2.41 2.39 -8.35
CA ILE A 19 -2.16 1.32 -7.40
C ILE A 19 -0.76 1.51 -6.84
N PHE A 20 -0.61 1.57 -5.52
CA PHE A 20 0.68 1.56 -4.85
C PHE A 20 0.83 0.30 -4.02
N VAL A 21 2.03 -0.25 -4.02
CA VAL A 21 2.43 -1.34 -3.14
C VAL A 21 3.43 -0.80 -2.14
N LEU A 22 3.17 -0.98 -0.85
CA LEU A 22 4.10 -0.68 0.23
C LEU A 22 4.72 -1.98 0.72
N ASP A 23 6.03 -2.00 0.80
CA ASP A 23 6.75 -2.96 1.61
C ASP A 23 6.68 -2.51 3.07
N THR A 24 5.96 -3.28 3.90
CA THR A 24 5.75 -2.93 5.31
C THR A 24 7.00 -3.17 6.17
N PHE A 25 7.98 -3.90 5.66
CA PHE A 25 9.20 -4.22 6.36
C PHE A 25 10.17 -3.03 6.38
N VAL A 26 10.39 -2.43 5.20
CA VAL A 26 11.25 -1.25 5.04
C VAL A 26 10.47 0.07 5.05
N ASP A 27 9.14 -0.01 5.07
CA ASP A 27 8.22 1.13 5.01
C ASP A 27 8.44 2.00 3.77
N ASP A 28 8.70 1.38 2.61
CA ASP A 28 8.93 2.06 1.33
C ASP A 28 8.01 1.57 0.23
N LEU A 29 7.83 2.38 -0.82
CA LEU A 29 7.05 1.99 -1.99
C LEU A 29 7.82 0.93 -2.79
N ALA A 30 7.27 -0.27 -2.87
CA ALA A 30 7.83 -1.38 -3.63
C ALA A 30 7.45 -1.34 -5.11
N ALA A 31 6.23 -0.86 -5.42
CA ALA A 31 5.75 -0.76 -6.79
C ALA A 31 4.65 0.30 -6.94
N GLU A 32 4.49 0.78 -8.15
CA GLU A 32 3.36 1.58 -8.60
C GLU A 32 2.87 1.08 -9.96
N TYR A 33 1.56 1.07 -10.12
CA TYR A 33 0.92 1.01 -11.42
C TYR A 33 -0.07 2.17 -11.53
N THR A 34 0.09 2.99 -12.56
CA THR A 34 -0.87 4.04 -12.91
C THR A 34 -1.11 3.99 -14.40
N GLY A 35 -2.37 3.92 -14.79
CA GLY A 35 -2.73 3.80 -16.19
C GLY A 35 -4.23 3.85 -16.41
N ARG A 36 -4.60 3.80 -17.67
CA ARG A 36 -5.98 3.66 -18.13
C ARG A 36 -6.09 2.34 -18.88
N THR A 37 -7.04 1.52 -18.47
CA THR A 37 -7.41 0.30 -19.18
C THR A 37 -8.65 0.55 -20.02
N ASN A 38 -8.86 -0.25 -21.05
CA ASN A 38 -10.07 -0.16 -21.88
C ASN A 38 -11.32 -0.61 -21.12
N PHE A 39 -11.15 -1.60 -20.24
CA PHE A 39 -12.22 -2.15 -19.42
C PHE A 39 -11.82 -2.11 -17.93
N ALA A 40 -12.79 -1.88 -17.06
CA ALA A 40 -12.59 -1.85 -15.61
C ALA A 40 -12.03 -3.19 -15.07
N ASP A 41 -12.46 -4.30 -15.62
CA ASP A 41 -12.03 -5.64 -15.22
C ASP A 41 -10.52 -5.86 -15.43
N GLU A 42 -9.90 -5.22 -16.43
CA GLU A 42 -8.44 -5.29 -16.63
C GLU A 42 -7.68 -4.63 -15.47
N ALA A 43 -8.19 -3.50 -14.97
CA ALA A 43 -7.61 -2.85 -13.79
C ALA A 43 -7.83 -3.68 -12.52
N HIS A 44 -9.01 -4.28 -12.37
CA HIS A 44 -9.31 -5.17 -11.24
C HIS A 44 -8.41 -6.42 -11.26
N ASP A 45 -8.15 -6.98 -12.43
CA ASP A 45 -7.23 -8.10 -12.62
C ASP A 45 -5.80 -7.72 -12.26
N MET A 46 -5.36 -6.50 -12.62
CA MET A 46 -4.05 -5.99 -12.20
C MET A 46 -3.94 -5.91 -10.67
N VAL A 47 -4.99 -5.44 -9.98
CA VAL A 47 -5.03 -5.45 -8.50
C VAL A 47 -4.86 -6.86 -7.97
N LEU A 48 -5.62 -7.83 -8.50
CA LEU A 48 -5.55 -9.22 -8.05
C LEU A 48 -4.15 -9.82 -8.28
N LYS A 49 -3.56 -9.60 -9.45
CA LYS A 49 -2.21 -10.06 -9.78
C LYS A 49 -1.16 -9.48 -8.84
N LEU A 50 -1.23 -8.17 -8.56
CA LEU A 50 -0.32 -7.53 -7.60
C LEU A 50 -0.54 -8.04 -6.17
N CYS A 51 -1.79 -8.30 -5.76
CA CYS A 51 -2.07 -8.92 -4.47
C CYS A 51 -1.46 -10.32 -4.34
N ILE A 52 -1.48 -11.09 -5.42
CA ILE A 52 -0.89 -12.44 -5.45
C ILE A 52 0.63 -12.34 -5.43
N PHE A 53 1.21 -11.55 -6.33
CA PHE A 53 2.66 -11.44 -6.52
C PHE A 53 3.38 -10.94 -5.24
N TYR A 54 2.84 -9.92 -4.59
CA TYR A 54 3.42 -9.35 -3.36
C TYR A 54 2.85 -9.97 -2.07
N ASN A 55 2.04 -11.02 -2.16
CA ASN A 55 1.30 -11.58 -1.02
C ASN A 55 0.61 -10.49 -0.18
N ALA A 56 -0.02 -9.52 -0.83
CA ALA A 56 -0.56 -8.32 -0.21
C ALA A 56 -2.08 -8.36 -0.08
N LYS A 57 -2.61 -7.46 0.77
CA LYS A 57 -4.02 -7.09 0.81
C LYS A 57 -4.21 -5.69 0.23
N ALA A 58 -5.34 -5.46 -0.44
CA ALA A 58 -5.70 -4.17 -1.00
C ALA A 58 -6.72 -3.45 -0.11
N LEU A 59 -6.41 -2.25 0.36
CA LEU A 59 -7.41 -1.29 0.81
C LEU A 59 -7.84 -0.47 -0.41
N TYR A 60 -9.11 -0.23 -0.60
CA TYR A 60 -9.65 0.44 -1.78
C TYR A 60 -10.79 1.37 -1.41
N GLU A 61 -11.12 2.27 -2.33
CA GLU A 61 -12.24 3.18 -2.21
C GLU A 61 -13.56 2.41 -2.42
N SER A 62 -14.30 2.18 -1.33
CA SER A 62 -15.50 1.32 -1.33
C SER A 62 -16.75 1.97 -1.93
N ASN A 63 -16.68 3.27 -2.31
CA ASN A 63 -17.77 3.95 -3.03
C ASN A 63 -18.09 3.27 -4.35
N LYS A 64 -17.15 2.52 -4.89
CA LYS A 64 -17.24 1.81 -6.17
C LYS A 64 -17.17 0.31 -5.93
N LYS A 65 -18.23 -0.38 -6.30
CA LYS A 65 -18.41 -1.80 -5.98
C LYS A 65 -17.70 -2.77 -6.95
N GLY A 66 -17.20 -2.31 -8.09
CA GLY A 66 -16.66 -3.16 -9.14
C GLY A 66 -15.53 -4.04 -8.68
N LEU A 67 -14.53 -3.48 -7.97
CA LEU A 67 -13.44 -4.29 -7.46
C LEU A 67 -13.92 -5.39 -6.50
N TYR A 68 -14.86 -5.08 -5.59
CA TYR A 68 -15.40 -6.08 -4.68
C TYR A 68 -16.05 -7.22 -5.43
N SER A 69 -16.94 -6.90 -6.39
CA SER A 69 -17.66 -7.90 -7.21
C SER A 69 -16.68 -8.73 -8.05
N TYR A 70 -15.64 -8.11 -8.61
CA TYR A 70 -14.59 -8.82 -9.33
C TYR A 70 -13.84 -9.81 -8.42
N MET A 71 -13.42 -9.37 -7.23
CA MET A 71 -12.73 -10.21 -6.26
C MET A 71 -13.64 -11.34 -5.73
N GLU A 72 -14.94 -11.08 -5.56
CA GLU A 72 -15.92 -12.10 -5.16
C GLU A 72 -16.07 -13.17 -6.23
N LYS A 73 -16.24 -12.78 -7.49
CA LYS A 73 -16.29 -13.68 -8.65
C LYS A 73 -15.05 -14.58 -8.74
N ASN A 74 -13.90 -14.02 -8.43
CA ASN A 74 -12.61 -14.73 -8.44
C ASN A 74 -12.26 -15.40 -7.09
N ARG A 75 -13.20 -15.46 -6.12
CA ARG A 75 -13.00 -16.03 -4.78
C ARG A 75 -11.79 -15.45 -4.03
N ALA A 76 -11.49 -14.18 -4.26
CA ALA A 76 -10.30 -13.48 -3.76
C ALA A 76 -10.62 -12.35 -2.76
N THR A 77 -11.84 -12.30 -2.21
CA THR A 77 -12.25 -11.24 -1.25
C THR A 77 -11.38 -11.19 0.01
N PHE A 78 -10.72 -12.29 0.37
CA PHE A 78 -9.75 -12.34 1.46
C PHE A 78 -8.50 -11.48 1.21
N ARG A 79 -8.23 -11.11 -0.06
CA ARG A 79 -7.20 -10.17 -0.48
C ARG A 79 -7.62 -8.70 -0.31
N LEU A 80 -8.90 -8.45 -0.03
CA LEU A 80 -9.36 -7.10 0.29
C LEU A 80 -9.20 -6.84 1.80
N ALA A 81 -8.67 -5.68 2.13
CA ALA A 81 -8.53 -5.24 3.51
C ALA A 81 -9.88 -4.78 4.06
N ASP A 82 -10.10 -5.04 5.33
CA ASP A 82 -11.22 -4.47 6.08
C ASP A 82 -11.01 -2.97 6.30
N THR A 83 -12.11 -2.25 6.52
CA THR A 83 -12.04 -0.84 6.94
C THR A 83 -11.19 -0.74 8.21
N PRO A 84 -10.13 0.10 8.24
CA PRO A 84 -9.28 0.25 9.41
C PRO A 84 -10.07 0.61 10.66
N GLU A 85 -9.86 -0.14 11.76
CA GLU A 85 -10.63 0.01 13.01
C GLU A 85 -10.45 1.39 13.63
N TYR A 86 -9.23 1.92 13.62
CA TYR A 86 -8.94 3.24 14.21
C TYR A 86 -9.70 4.39 13.53
N LEU A 87 -10.16 4.23 12.28
CA LEU A 87 -11.01 5.23 11.62
C LEU A 87 -12.40 5.31 12.26
N ARG A 88 -12.88 4.20 12.84
CA ARG A 88 -14.12 4.16 13.62
C ARG A 88 -13.93 4.87 14.95
N ASP A 89 -12.82 4.58 15.64
CA ASP A 89 -12.48 5.19 16.92
C ASP A 89 -12.33 6.72 16.81
N LYS A 90 -11.79 7.18 15.68
CA LYS A 90 -11.68 8.61 15.32
C LYS A 90 -12.99 9.19 14.78
N GLN A 91 -14.09 8.43 14.73
CA GLN A 91 -15.40 8.84 14.19
C GLN A 91 -15.36 9.33 12.73
N LEU A 92 -14.35 8.94 11.98
CA LEU A 92 -14.21 9.28 10.58
C LEU A 92 -15.08 8.39 9.68
N VAL A 93 -15.46 7.21 10.17
CA VAL A 93 -16.35 6.26 9.50
C VAL A 93 -17.47 5.87 10.46
N LYS A 94 -18.70 5.88 9.98
CA LYS A 94 -19.87 5.44 10.77
C LYS A 94 -19.86 3.92 10.92
N TYR A 95 -20.27 3.43 12.07
CA TYR A 95 -20.58 2.02 12.26
C TYR A 95 -21.72 1.63 11.30
N SER A 96 -21.48 0.62 10.46
CA SER A 96 -22.60 -0.02 9.79
C SER A 96 -23.32 -0.88 10.83
N SER A 97 -24.63 -0.78 10.91
CA SER A 97 -25.49 -1.58 11.80
C SER A 97 -25.47 -3.09 11.52
N PHE A 98 -24.81 -3.51 10.44
CA PHE A 98 -24.59 -4.91 10.09
C PHE A 98 -23.15 -5.29 10.48
N GLY A 99 -23.03 -6.21 11.43
CA GLY A 99 -21.79 -6.65 12.08
C GLY A 99 -20.77 -7.40 11.21
N SER A 100 -20.75 -7.20 9.90
CA SER A 100 -19.67 -7.69 9.04
C SER A 100 -18.64 -6.59 8.82
N SER A 101 -17.36 -6.93 8.89
CA SER A 101 -16.26 -6.03 8.55
C SER A 101 -16.46 -5.54 7.11
N ALA A 102 -16.82 -4.27 6.95
CA ALA A 102 -16.92 -3.66 5.63
C ALA A 102 -15.53 -3.66 4.98
N LYS A 103 -15.45 -4.07 3.71
CA LYS A 103 -14.21 -4.02 2.94
C LYS A 103 -14.00 -2.63 2.35
N GLY A 104 -12.75 -2.16 2.39
CA GLY A 104 -12.39 -0.85 1.83
C GLY A 104 -12.78 0.34 2.71
N VAL A 105 -12.65 1.54 2.19
CA VAL A 105 -12.98 2.81 2.87
C VAL A 105 -13.77 3.71 1.93
N ASN A 106 -14.83 4.34 2.45
CA ASN A 106 -15.54 5.39 1.71
C ASN A 106 -14.71 6.69 1.74
N ALA A 107 -14.28 7.17 0.58
CA ALA A 107 -13.47 8.38 0.42
C ALA A 107 -14.29 9.66 0.59
N SER A 108 -14.74 9.94 1.81
CA SER A 108 -15.35 11.23 2.16
C SER A 108 -14.28 12.33 2.25
N ALA A 109 -14.70 13.60 2.22
CA ALA A 109 -13.80 14.76 2.39
C ALA A 109 -12.96 14.64 3.67
N ASN A 110 -13.57 14.22 4.79
CA ASN A 110 -12.87 14.05 6.07
C ASN A 110 -11.80 12.96 6.00
N ILE A 111 -12.11 11.82 5.37
CA ILE A 111 -11.14 10.73 5.13
C ILE A 111 -9.99 11.21 4.25
N ASN A 112 -10.29 11.92 3.17
CA ASN A 112 -9.27 12.45 2.27
C ASN A 112 -8.35 13.46 2.97
N ASN A 113 -8.91 14.37 3.78
CA ASN A 113 -8.12 15.34 4.55
C ASN A 113 -7.23 14.64 5.60
N PHE A 114 -7.76 13.61 6.25
CA PHE A 114 -6.98 12.82 7.19
C PHE A 114 -5.86 12.03 6.47
N ALA A 115 -6.15 11.41 5.34
CA ALA A 115 -5.18 10.71 4.50
C ALA A 115 -4.06 11.64 4.01
N ASN A 116 -4.39 12.87 3.58
CA ASN A 116 -3.40 13.88 3.18
C ASN A 116 -2.44 14.23 4.33
N ARG A 117 -2.94 14.29 5.58
CA ARG A 117 -2.09 14.49 6.76
C ARG A 117 -1.13 13.32 6.95
N LEU A 118 -1.61 12.09 6.84
CA LEU A 118 -0.76 10.91 6.96
C LEU A 118 0.31 10.85 5.86
N ILE A 119 -0.02 11.27 4.62
CA ILE A 119 0.97 11.39 3.53
C ILE A 119 2.06 12.38 3.94
N LYS A 120 1.67 13.58 4.41
CA LYS A 120 2.62 14.61 4.84
C LYS A 120 3.54 14.07 5.95
N ASP A 121 2.98 13.46 6.98
CA ASP A 121 3.72 12.94 8.12
C ASP A 121 4.71 11.84 7.65
N TRP A 122 4.28 10.95 6.75
CA TRP A 122 5.13 9.92 6.17
C TRP A 122 6.28 10.50 5.32
N LEU A 123 6.02 11.52 4.51
CA LEU A 123 7.03 12.17 3.67
C LEU A 123 8.08 12.94 4.49
N LEU A 124 7.68 13.54 5.61
CA LEU A 124 8.56 14.29 6.50
C LEU A 124 9.29 13.43 7.53
N MET A 125 8.92 12.17 7.65
CA MET A 125 9.58 11.23 8.54
C MET A 125 11.05 11.10 8.18
N LYS A 126 11.93 11.27 9.17
CA LYS A 126 13.37 11.12 9.00
C LYS A 126 13.76 9.66 8.84
N VAL A 127 14.63 9.41 7.89
CA VAL A 127 15.15 8.07 7.59
C VAL A 127 16.68 8.14 7.46
N PRO A 128 17.40 7.14 7.97
CA PRO A 128 18.85 7.09 7.84
C PRO A 128 19.23 6.80 6.38
N VAL A 129 20.25 7.48 5.91
CA VAL A 129 20.86 7.28 4.60
C VAL A 129 22.37 7.29 4.76
N GLU A 130 23.02 6.31 4.15
CA GLU A 130 24.48 6.29 4.07
C GLU A 130 24.97 7.27 3.02
N VAL A 131 25.77 8.23 3.43
CA VAL A 131 26.40 9.21 2.57
C VAL A 131 27.92 8.95 2.55
N LYS A 132 28.46 8.68 1.36
CA LYS A 132 29.91 8.55 1.21
C LYS A 132 30.54 9.94 1.14
N GLN A 133 31.45 10.21 2.05
CA GLN A 133 32.28 11.43 2.05
C GLN A 133 33.41 11.31 1.03
N GLU A 134 34.00 12.45 0.64
CA GLU A 134 35.09 12.50 -0.34
C GLU A 134 36.38 11.78 0.16
N ASP A 135 36.52 11.64 1.46
CA ASP A 135 37.64 10.93 2.12
C ASP A 135 37.43 9.39 2.18
N GLY A 136 36.33 8.88 1.63
CA GLY A 136 35.98 7.46 1.58
C GLY A 136 35.24 6.94 2.82
N HIS A 137 35.07 7.76 3.88
CA HIS A 137 34.25 7.39 5.02
C HIS A 137 32.75 7.41 4.68
N THR A 138 31.99 6.51 5.30
CA THR A 138 30.52 6.48 5.19
C THR A 138 29.92 7.04 6.46
N GLU A 139 29.12 8.08 6.32
CA GLU A 139 28.38 8.71 7.42
C GLU A 139 26.88 8.42 7.27
N ILE A 140 26.21 8.17 8.40
CA ILE A 140 24.74 8.01 8.41
C ILE A 140 24.12 9.38 8.68
N GLN A 141 23.37 9.87 7.70
CA GLN A 141 22.62 11.13 7.80
C GLN A 141 21.12 10.85 7.85
N GLU A 142 20.41 11.58 8.70
CA GLU A 142 18.94 11.54 8.75
C GLU A 142 18.34 12.57 7.80
N ILE A 143 17.68 12.09 6.76
CA ILE A 143 16.98 12.95 5.78
C ILE A 143 15.48 12.66 5.77
N PRO A 144 14.63 13.65 5.43
CA PRO A 144 13.21 13.40 5.17
C PRO A 144 13.00 12.34 4.09
N LYS A 145 12.04 11.46 4.30
CA LYS A 145 11.71 10.36 3.37
C LYS A 145 11.35 10.86 1.97
N LEU A 146 10.83 12.08 1.86
CA LEU A 146 10.58 12.76 0.60
C LEU A 146 11.78 12.69 -0.36
N TYR A 147 13.01 12.82 0.14
CA TYR A 147 14.23 12.77 -0.70
C TYR A 147 14.57 11.36 -1.21
N LYS A 148 13.92 10.33 -0.68
CA LYS A 148 14.05 8.94 -1.15
C LYS A 148 13.02 8.58 -2.23
N LEU A 149 12.02 9.42 -2.46
CA LEU A 149 11.00 9.17 -3.48
C LEU A 149 11.65 9.19 -4.87
N LYS A 150 11.51 8.07 -5.58
CA LYS A 150 12.03 7.92 -6.96
C LYS A 150 10.95 8.13 -8.03
N ASN A 151 9.69 8.14 -7.63
CA ASN A 151 8.56 8.24 -8.53
C ASN A 151 8.34 9.70 -8.94
N ARG A 152 8.84 10.04 -10.13
CA ARG A 152 8.75 11.40 -10.67
C ARG A 152 7.30 11.87 -10.84
N ALA A 153 6.43 11.02 -11.38
CA ALA A 153 5.04 11.39 -11.63
C ALA A 153 4.25 11.67 -10.33
N LEU A 154 4.55 10.91 -9.27
CA LEU A 154 4.00 11.19 -7.94
C LEU A 154 4.53 12.51 -7.37
N ILE A 155 5.83 12.80 -7.53
CA ILE A 155 6.42 14.06 -7.07
C ILE A 155 5.80 15.24 -7.81
N GLU A 156 5.63 15.16 -9.12
CA GLU A 156 4.99 16.21 -9.94
C GLU A 156 3.53 16.45 -9.48
N GLU A 157 2.78 15.39 -9.19
CA GLU A 157 1.40 15.50 -8.68
C GLU A 157 1.37 16.08 -7.25
N LEU A 158 2.34 15.73 -6.39
CA LEU A 158 2.49 16.32 -5.05
C LEU A 158 2.80 17.83 -5.09
N ILE A 159 3.66 18.26 -6.02
CA ILE A 159 3.99 19.68 -6.20
C ILE A 159 2.78 20.48 -6.69
N GLN A 160 2.00 19.90 -7.60
CA GLN A 160 0.81 20.53 -8.19
C GLN A 160 -0.45 20.34 -7.33
N PHE A 161 -0.32 19.70 -6.16
CA PHE A 161 -1.48 19.34 -5.35
C PHE A 161 -2.39 20.53 -5.07
N ASN A 162 -3.61 20.40 -5.58
CA ASN A 162 -4.74 21.27 -5.30
C ASN A 162 -5.98 20.39 -5.07
N PRO A 163 -6.78 20.60 -4.02
CA PRO A 163 -8.01 19.83 -3.78
C PRO A 163 -9.00 19.83 -4.95
N ASP A 164 -8.95 20.84 -5.81
CA ASP A 164 -9.89 21.04 -6.91
C ASP A 164 -9.47 20.36 -8.22
N ILE A 165 -8.24 19.81 -8.30
CA ILE A 165 -7.77 19.07 -9.45
C ILE A 165 -7.80 17.56 -9.22
N ASN A 166 -7.78 16.81 -10.33
CA ASN A 166 -7.70 15.36 -10.26
C ASN A 166 -6.30 14.92 -9.84
N VAL A 167 -6.20 14.27 -8.67
CA VAL A 167 -4.95 13.83 -8.02
C VAL A 167 -5.02 12.33 -7.71
N ASP A 168 -5.09 11.52 -8.74
CA ASP A 168 -5.36 10.09 -8.63
C ASP A 168 -4.27 9.33 -7.86
N ARG A 169 -2.99 9.66 -8.08
CA ARG A 169 -1.87 9.06 -7.33
C ARG A 169 -1.89 9.45 -5.86
N ILE A 170 -2.14 10.72 -5.57
CA ILE A 170 -2.21 11.20 -4.18
C ILE A 170 -3.38 10.54 -3.46
N ARG A 171 -4.53 10.35 -4.12
CA ARG A 171 -5.68 9.64 -3.52
C ARG A 171 -5.36 8.17 -3.24
N ALA A 172 -4.69 7.50 -4.18
CA ALA A 172 -4.25 6.12 -3.98
C ALA A 172 -3.20 6.02 -2.87
N LEU A 173 -2.23 6.93 -2.83
CA LEU A 173 -1.25 7.01 -1.74
C LEU A 173 -1.93 7.29 -0.40
N GLY A 174 -2.96 8.12 -0.37
CA GLY A 174 -3.78 8.38 0.82
C GLY A 174 -4.43 7.12 1.38
N MET A 175 -5.03 6.29 0.52
CA MET A 175 -5.57 5.00 0.94
C MET A 175 -4.47 4.08 1.49
N LEU A 176 -3.28 4.08 0.84
CA LEU A 176 -2.12 3.33 1.34
C LEU A 176 -1.73 3.78 2.75
N MET A 177 -1.65 5.08 3.00
CA MET A 177 -1.29 5.61 4.31
C MET A 177 -2.33 5.29 5.39
N LEU A 178 -3.63 5.25 5.04
CA LEU A 178 -4.66 4.78 5.95
C LEU A 178 -4.45 3.31 6.36
N TYR A 179 -4.05 2.45 5.44
CA TYR A 179 -3.80 1.04 5.75
C TYR A 179 -2.47 0.84 6.48
N ARG A 180 -1.43 1.59 6.11
CA ARG A 180 -0.15 1.63 6.81
C ARG A 180 -0.32 2.00 8.30
N GLU A 181 -1.13 3.01 8.60
CA GLU A 181 -1.42 3.42 9.98
C GLU A 181 -2.07 2.28 10.78
N GLN A 182 -3.05 1.57 10.20
CA GLN A 182 -3.64 0.38 10.82
C GLN A 182 -2.60 -0.71 11.08
N TYR A 183 -1.67 -0.90 10.15
CA TYR A 183 -0.60 -1.88 10.29
C TYR A 183 0.33 -1.50 11.46
N ILE A 184 0.73 -0.24 11.54
CA ILE A 184 1.59 0.28 12.62
C ILE A 184 0.89 0.14 13.98
N ILE A 185 -0.38 0.46 14.09
CA ILE A 185 -1.15 0.32 15.34
C ILE A 185 -1.18 -1.14 15.80
N ARG A 186 -1.30 -2.10 14.88
CA ARG A 186 -1.40 -3.53 15.24
C ARG A 186 -0.05 -4.18 15.53
N TYR A 187 1.00 -3.83 14.79
CA TYR A 187 2.25 -4.56 14.79
C TYR A 187 3.46 -3.72 15.23
N GLY A 188 3.25 -2.42 15.47
CA GLY A 188 4.32 -1.46 15.73
C GLY A 188 5.03 -1.02 14.44
N THR A 189 5.87 -0.01 14.58
CA THR A 189 6.84 0.31 13.53
C THR A 189 7.97 -0.71 13.66
N GLY A 190 8.20 -1.54 12.65
CA GLY A 190 9.30 -2.53 12.63
C GLY A 190 10.71 -1.91 12.74
N ARG A 191 10.80 -0.66 13.18
CA ARG A 191 12.01 0.16 13.29
C ARG A 191 12.71 0.11 14.66
N THR A 192 12.26 -0.73 15.60
CA THR A 192 12.90 -0.81 16.94
C THR A 192 14.19 -1.64 16.95
N GLU A 193 14.47 -2.38 15.89
CA GLU A 193 15.74 -3.09 15.71
C GLU A 193 16.40 -2.63 14.39
N SER A 194 17.72 -2.58 14.31
CA SER A 194 18.42 -2.20 13.09
C SER A 194 17.99 -3.12 11.94
N SER A 195 17.80 -2.57 10.75
CA SER A 195 17.33 -3.33 9.57
C SER A 195 18.16 -4.59 9.31
N SER A 196 19.43 -4.62 9.75
CA SER A 196 20.32 -5.77 9.66
C SER A 196 20.01 -6.88 10.68
N GLU A 197 19.52 -6.55 11.89
CA GLU A 197 19.16 -7.57 12.89
C GLU A 197 17.82 -8.23 12.59
N ILE A 198 16.87 -7.46 12.05
CA ILE A 198 15.55 -8.01 11.64
C ILE A 198 15.75 -8.92 10.43
N LEU A 199 16.51 -8.49 9.42
CA LEU A 199 16.86 -9.33 8.26
C LEU A 199 17.53 -10.65 8.68
N SER A 200 18.42 -10.63 9.68
CA SER A 200 19.10 -11.85 10.14
C SER A 200 18.17 -12.81 10.89
N LYS A 201 17.18 -12.31 11.65
CA LYS A 201 16.25 -13.15 12.41
C LYS A 201 15.15 -13.78 11.53
N ASP A 202 14.56 -13.01 10.62
CA ASP A 202 13.48 -13.52 9.75
C ASP A 202 13.98 -14.38 8.60
N TYR A 203 15.17 -14.09 8.07
CA TYR A 203 15.81 -14.96 7.08
C TYR A 203 16.27 -16.29 7.71
N ALA A 204 16.76 -16.32 8.94
CA ALA A 204 17.09 -17.56 9.63
C ALA A 204 15.86 -18.45 9.84
N GLY A 205 14.70 -17.88 10.15
CA GLY A 205 13.43 -18.61 10.28
C GLY A 205 12.89 -19.14 8.94
N ASN A 206 13.05 -18.36 7.86
CA ASN A 206 12.67 -18.78 6.52
C ASN A 206 13.61 -19.84 5.91
N ASP A 207 14.89 -19.80 6.21
CA ASP A 207 15.85 -20.84 5.79
C ASP A 207 15.50 -22.20 6.41
N GLU A 208 15.08 -22.25 7.68
CA GLU A 208 14.59 -23.49 8.29
C GLU A 208 13.31 -24.01 7.62
N PHE A 209 12.40 -23.12 7.22
CA PHE A 209 11.18 -23.52 6.51
C PHE A 209 11.50 -24.10 5.12
N PHE A 210 12.39 -23.45 4.37
CA PHE A 210 12.79 -23.93 3.04
C PHE A 210 13.68 -25.17 3.10
N THR A 211 14.59 -25.28 4.06
CA THR A 211 15.46 -26.47 4.20
C THR A 211 14.70 -27.69 4.70
N LYS A 212 13.72 -27.54 5.60
CA LYS A 212 12.90 -28.68 6.09
C LYS A 212 11.86 -29.16 5.07
N ASN A 213 11.36 -28.30 4.19
CA ASN A 213 10.29 -28.66 3.25
C ASN A 213 10.77 -28.96 1.82
N PHE A 214 12.03 -28.65 1.50
CA PHE A 214 12.64 -28.91 0.19
C PHE A 214 13.86 -29.84 0.29
N ASP A 215 13.79 -30.89 1.09
CA ASP A 215 14.80 -31.96 0.99
C ASP A 215 14.55 -32.73 -0.30
N ALA A 216 15.33 -32.38 -1.33
CA ALA A 216 15.25 -32.96 -2.67
C ALA A 216 15.47 -34.52 -2.72
N ARG A 217 15.76 -35.14 -1.58
CA ARG A 217 15.91 -36.58 -1.45
C ARG A 217 14.59 -37.35 -1.46
N HIS A 218 13.44 -36.67 -1.44
CA HIS A 218 12.11 -37.28 -1.48
C HIS A 218 11.43 -37.25 -2.85
N ILE A 219 12.04 -36.65 -3.87
CA ILE A 219 11.49 -36.57 -5.25
C ILE A 219 12.20 -37.66 -6.14
N GLY A 220 12.19 -38.85 -5.71
CA GLY A 220 12.87 -39.87 -6.53
C GLY A 220 12.72 -41.32 -6.08
N LYS A 221 11.54 -41.70 -5.60
CA LYS A 221 11.17 -43.13 -5.47
C LYS A 221 9.66 -43.28 -5.56
N GLN A 222 9.17 -43.33 -6.75
CA GLN A 222 7.99 -44.13 -7.17
C GLN A 222 8.27 -44.68 -8.55
#